data_e1ef6fa8861faab64598b9b5eed4d5bf
#
_entry.id   e1ef6fa8861faab64598b9b5eed4d5bf
#
_cell.length_a   1.000
_cell.length_b   1.000
_cell.length_c   1.000
_cell.angle_alpha   90.00
_cell.angle_beta   90.00
_cell.angle_gamma   90.00
#
_symmetry.space_group_name_H-M   'P 1'
#
loop_
_entity.id
_entity.type
_entity.pdbx_description
1 polymer ?
#
loop_
_entity_poly.entity_id
_entity_poly.type
_entity_poly.pdbx_seq_one_letter_code
_entity_poly.pdbx_strand_id
1 'polypeptide(L)'
;MAFALAPYGTDLEKLADRARADAHELLLQVPMEPFEYPDNDPGPQTLLTSLTAEQNTDRLHWLMSRFQGYVGLISYMGAKFTASEQGLAPVLRDVAKRGLIYVDDGSSARSIAGQIAGANNLPYAKADVVLDTVPTPVEIDRALARLEMKARDTGFAVGFATAQPATIARVADWAKKWKGAGFS
;
A
#
# COMPACT_ATOMS: atom_id res chain seq x y z
N MET A 1 -12.25 2.40 5.20
CA MET A 1 -11.40 2.16 4.00
C MET A 1 -10.17 3.03 4.13
N ALA A 2 -8.98 2.54 3.74
CA ALA A 2 -7.75 3.34 3.72
C ALA A 2 -7.46 3.85 2.30
N PHE A 3 -6.96 5.08 2.20
CA PHE A 3 -6.45 5.65 0.95
C PHE A 3 -4.93 5.72 0.98
N ALA A 4 -4.29 5.19 -0.05
CA ALA A 4 -2.87 5.31 -0.25
C ALA A 4 -2.59 6.51 -1.17
N LEU A 5 -1.90 7.52 -0.65
CA LEU A 5 -1.55 8.72 -1.40
C LEU A 5 -0.11 8.65 -1.88
N ALA A 6 0.09 8.89 -3.18
CA ALA A 6 1.42 9.08 -3.74
C ALA A 6 2.04 10.37 -3.16
N PRO A 7 3.35 10.40 -2.88
CA PRO A 7 4.01 11.54 -2.24
C PRO A 7 4.27 12.73 -3.18
N TYR A 8 3.49 12.86 -4.23
CA TYR A 8 3.69 13.83 -5.30
C TYR A 8 2.46 14.72 -5.50
N GLY A 9 2.69 15.95 -5.89
CA GLY A 9 1.64 16.94 -6.14
C GLY A 9 1.62 18.07 -5.12
N THR A 10 0.81 19.09 -5.39
CA THR A 10 0.74 20.33 -4.60
C THR A 10 -0.40 20.33 -3.59
N ASP A 11 -1.40 19.47 -3.75
CA ASP A 11 -2.63 19.47 -2.97
C ASP A 11 -2.73 18.30 -1.97
N LEU A 12 -1.58 17.67 -1.64
CA LEU A 12 -1.54 16.47 -0.79
C LEU A 12 -2.17 16.69 0.58
N GLU A 13 -1.87 17.82 1.25
CA GLU A 13 -2.44 18.14 2.56
C GLU A 13 -3.96 18.31 2.48
N LYS A 14 -4.48 18.96 1.44
CA LYS A 14 -5.93 19.12 1.25
C LYS A 14 -6.63 17.78 1.01
N LEU A 15 -5.99 16.90 0.24
CA LEU A 15 -6.51 15.54 0.00
C LEU A 15 -6.48 14.71 1.28
N ALA A 16 -5.41 14.82 2.05
CA ALA A 16 -5.29 14.15 3.34
C ALA A 16 -6.35 14.64 4.34
N ASP A 17 -6.53 15.95 4.45
CA ASP A 17 -7.55 16.54 5.32
C ASP A 17 -8.96 16.11 4.95
N ARG A 18 -9.27 16.09 3.65
CA ARG A 18 -10.58 15.64 3.15
C ARG A 18 -10.81 14.16 3.45
N ALA A 19 -9.84 13.30 3.20
CA ALA A 19 -9.98 11.88 3.48
C ALA A 19 -10.21 11.62 4.97
N ARG A 20 -9.51 12.34 5.86
CA ARG A 20 -9.70 12.25 7.31
C ARG A 20 -11.06 12.78 7.75
N ALA A 21 -11.54 13.89 7.17
CA ALA A 21 -12.87 14.43 7.43
C ALA A 21 -13.97 13.43 7.08
N ASP A 22 -13.76 12.62 6.03
CA ASP A 22 -14.65 11.55 5.60
C ASP A 22 -14.42 10.21 6.37
N ALA A 23 -13.67 10.25 7.49
CA ALA A 23 -13.32 9.10 8.34
C ALA A 23 -12.57 7.97 7.62
N HIS A 24 -11.69 8.34 6.69
CA HIS A 24 -10.77 7.41 6.03
C HIS A 24 -9.37 7.49 6.64
N GLU A 25 -8.74 6.33 6.77
CA GLU A 25 -7.32 6.26 7.11
C GLU A 25 -6.46 6.53 5.89
N LEU A 26 -5.25 7.00 6.14
CA LEU A 26 -4.29 7.32 5.10
C LEU A 26 -3.06 6.44 5.20
N LEU A 27 -2.55 6.03 4.05
CA LEU A 27 -1.24 5.41 3.88
C LEU A 27 -0.40 6.26 2.93
N LEU A 28 0.89 6.35 3.20
CA LEU A 28 1.85 6.94 2.28
C LEU A 28 2.33 5.86 1.32
N GLN A 29 2.18 6.07 0.01
CA GLN A 29 2.83 5.23 -0.99
C GLN A 29 4.33 5.50 -1.02
N VAL A 30 5.12 4.44 -0.94
CA VAL A 30 6.58 4.50 -1.02
C VAL A 30 7.03 3.86 -2.33
N PRO A 31 7.54 4.63 -3.29
CA PRO A 31 8.06 4.11 -4.54
C PRO A 31 9.32 3.29 -4.29
N MET A 32 9.32 2.06 -4.76
CA MET A 32 10.40 1.09 -4.57
C MET A 32 10.80 0.48 -5.91
N GLU A 33 12.06 0.07 -6.03
CA GLU A 33 12.67 -0.43 -7.26
C GLU A 33 11.98 -1.69 -7.79
N PRO A 34 11.38 -1.67 -9.02
CA PRO A 34 10.98 -2.86 -9.74
C PRO A 34 12.18 -3.52 -10.44
N PHE A 35 11.98 -4.73 -10.99
CA PHE A 35 13.05 -5.39 -11.76
C PHE A 35 13.40 -4.64 -13.04
N GLU A 36 12.43 -3.96 -13.64
CA GLU A 36 12.56 -3.24 -14.91
C GLU A 36 13.04 -1.78 -14.73
N TYR A 37 13.55 -1.42 -13.55
CA TYR A 37 14.12 -0.10 -13.32
C TYR A 37 15.42 0.06 -14.12
N PRO A 38 15.71 1.19 -14.80
CA PRO A 38 14.94 2.46 -14.79
C PRO A 38 13.86 2.58 -15.88
N ASP A 39 13.65 1.56 -16.73
CA ASP A 39 12.66 1.63 -17.81
C ASP A 39 11.23 1.78 -17.26
N ASN A 40 10.99 1.22 -16.08
CA ASN A 40 9.75 1.38 -15.32
C ASN A 40 10.08 2.09 -13.99
N ASP A 41 10.09 3.43 -14.01
CA ASP A 41 10.45 4.26 -12.86
C ASP A 41 9.22 4.63 -12.03
N PRO A 42 9.14 4.24 -10.75
CA PRO A 42 8.03 4.60 -9.86
C PRO A 42 7.93 6.09 -9.51
N GLY A 43 8.98 6.86 -9.75
CA GLY A 43 9.01 8.29 -9.52
C GLY A 43 10.19 8.80 -8.69
N PRO A 44 10.21 10.10 -8.40
CA PRO A 44 11.27 10.73 -7.62
C PRO A 44 11.44 10.10 -6.24
N GLN A 45 12.70 9.98 -5.79
CA GLN A 45 13.05 9.39 -4.49
C GLN A 45 12.69 7.90 -4.34
N THR A 46 12.58 7.17 -5.44
CA THR A 46 12.44 5.71 -5.42
C THR A 46 13.55 5.06 -4.59
N LEU A 47 13.17 4.15 -3.69
CA LEU A 47 14.12 3.37 -2.91
C LEU A 47 14.77 2.31 -3.81
N LEU A 48 16.11 2.28 -3.84
CA LEU A 48 16.88 1.45 -4.78
C LEU A 48 17.82 0.50 -4.04
N THR A 49 17.96 -0.72 -4.54
CA THR A 49 18.90 -1.71 -3.99
C THR A 49 20.38 -1.34 -4.19
N SER A 50 20.65 -0.45 -5.14
CA SER A 50 21.99 0.09 -5.40
C SER A 50 22.45 1.19 -4.44
N LEU A 51 21.53 1.74 -3.65
CA LEU A 51 21.83 2.78 -2.67
C LEU A 51 22.19 2.17 -1.31
N THR A 52 22.93 2.94 -0.51
CA THR A 52 23.19 2.57 0.88
C THR A 52 21.92 2.65 1.73
N ALA A 53 21.93 2.00 2.90
CA ALA A 53 20.83 2.10 3.85
C ALA A 53 20.55 3.54 4.27
N GLU A 54 21.59 4.35 4.47
CA GLU A 54 21.48 5.77 4.81
C GLU A 54 20.80 6.56 3.68
N GLN A 55 21.26 6.40 2.43
CA GLN A 55 20.67 7.07 1.27
C GLN A 55 19.19 6.70 1.07
N ASN A 56 18.83 5.43 1.25
CA ASN A 56 17.44 5.00 1.20
C ASN A 56 16.61 5.57 2.36
N THR A 57 17.19 5.68 3.55
CA THR A 57 16.53 6.30 4.71
C THR A 57 16.28 7.80 4.47
N ASP A 58 17.23 8.51 3.89
CA ASP A 58 17.06 9.93 3.53
C ASP A 58 15.94 10.12 2.51
N ARG A 59 15.87 9.26 1.49
CA ARG A 59 14.77 9.24 0.53
C ARG A 59 13.42 8.96 1.21
N LEU A 60 13.39 7.95 2.08
CA LEU A 60 12.18 7.63 2.85
C LEU A 60 11.71 8.83 3.68
N HIS A 61 12.61 9.49 4.39
CA HIS A 61 12.27 10.67 5.21
C HIS A 61 11.77 11.84 4.35
N TRP A 62 12.34 12.05 3.17
CA TRP A 62 11.82 13.02 2.22
C TRP A 62 10.37 12.68 1.81
N LEU A 63 10.09 11.42 1.46
CA LEU A 63 8.76 10.96 1.11
C LEU A 63 7.78 11.17 2.29
N MET A 64 8.21 10.82 3.50
CA MET A 64 7.43 10.99 4.73
C MET A 64 7.11 12.44 5.07
N SER A 65 7.91 13.39 4.61
CA SER A 65 7.70 14.82 4.85
C SER A 65 6.65 15.46 3.94
N ARG A 66 6.11 14.71 2.94
CA ARG A 66 5.25 15.29 1.90
C ARG A 66 3.83 15.62 2.34
N PHE A 67 3.31 14.89 3.30
CA PHE A 67 2.05 15.18 3.99
C PHE A 67 2.02 14.45 5.34
N GLN A 68 1.05 14.79 6.18
CA GLN A 68 0.94 14.25 7.54
C GLN A 68 -0.36 13.48 7.77
N GLY A 69 -0.44 12.77 8.89
CA GLY A 69 -1.66 12.08 9.35
C GLY A 69 -1.91 10.72 8.71
N TYR A 70 -0.92 10.12 8.04
CA TYR A 70 -0.97 8.73 7.64
C TYR A 70 -0.67 7.81 8.84
N VAL A 71 -1.31 6.65 8.85
CA VAL A 71 -1.12 5.63 9.90
C VAL A 71 -0.04 4.61 9.53
N GLY A 72 0.39 4.62 8.27
CA GLY A 72 1.37 3.65 7.77
C GLY A 72 1.85 3.93 6.37
N LEU A 73 2.69 3.03 5.91
CA LEU A 73 3.28 3.05 4.57
C LEU A 73 2.77 1.85 3.76
N ILE A 74 2.68 2.04 2.44
CA ILE A 74 2.42 0.94 1.50
C ILE A 74 3.46 0.95 0.40
N SER A 75 3.97 -0.23 0.02
CA SER A 75 4.84 -0.35 -1.16
C SER A 75 4.10 0.07 -2.43
N TYR A 76 4.82 0.71 -3.31
CA TYR A 76 4.40 0.96 -4.67
C TYR A 76 5.46 0.42 -5.63
N MET A 77 5.06 -0.51 -6.50
CA MET A 77 5.97 -1.33 -7.29
C MET A 77 6.90 -2.15 -6.38
N GLY A 78 8.20 -2.12 -6.56
CA GLY A 78 9.15 -2.61 -5.57
C GLY A 78 9.40 -4.10 -5.60
N ALA A 79 9.08 -4.81 -6.67
CA ALA A 79 9.28 -6.25 -6.75
C ALA A 79 10.74 -6.69 -6.52
N LYS A 80 11.71 -5.86 -6.90
CA LYS A 80 13.14 -6.08 -6.65
C LYS A 80 13.54 -5.64 -5.25
N PHE A 81 13.11 -4.45 -4.83
CA PHE A 81 13.47 -3.89 -3.52
C PHE A 81 12.91 -4.72 -2.36
N THR A 82 11.66 -5.13 -2.43
CA THR A 82 11.00 -5.93 -1.38
C THR A 82 11.53 -7.36 -1.26
N ALA A 83 12.28 -7.83 -2.25
CA ALA A 83 13.01 -9.10 -2.20
C ALA A 83 14.44 -8.97 -1.65
N SER A 84 14.92 -7.74 -1.41
CA SER A 84 16.26 -7.45 -0.90
C SER A 84 16.25 -7.20 0.61
N GLU A 85 16.77 -8.11 1.40
CA GLU A 85 16.88 -7.94 2.85
C GLU A 85 17.74 -6.71 3.20
N GLN A 86 18.86 -6.55 2.50
CA GLN A 86 19.78 -5.43 2.72
C GLN A 86 19.11 -4.06 2.48
N GLY A 87 18.24 -3.95 1.46
CA GLY A 87 17.51 -2.72 1.18
C GLY A 87 16.32 -2.51 2.11
N LEU A 88 15.48 -3.55 2.26
CA LEU A 88 14.19 -3.43 2.93
C LEU A 88 14.28 -3.41 4.47
N ALA A 89 15.18 -4.18 5.09
CA ALA A 89 15.23 -4.30 6.54
C ALA A 89 15.52 -2.97 7.27
N PRO A 90 16.44 -2.09 6.81
CA PRO A 90 16.62 -0.77 7.42
C PRO A 90 15.35 0.09 7.33
N VAL A 91 14.65 0.06 6.20
CA VAL A 91 13.40 0.79 5.96
C VAL A 91 12.31 0.35 6.92
N LEU A 92 12.04 -0.96 7.03
CA LEU A 92 10.99 -1.47 7.90
C LEU A 92 11.32 -1.27 9.39
N ARG A 93 12.60 -1.28 9.78
CA ARG A 93 13.01 -0.90 11.15
C ARG A 93 12.72 0.56 11.46
N ASP A 94 12.93 1.48 10.50
CA ASP A 94 12.59 2.90 10.69
C ASP A 94 11.07 3.08 10.82
N VAL A 95 10.28 2.39 10.01
CA VAL A 95 8.81 2.38 10.09
C VAL A 95 8.33 1.88 11.46
N ALA A 96 8.89 0.78 11.94
CA ALA A 96 8.57 0.21 13.26
C ALA A 96 8.88 1.17 14.41
N LYS A 97 10.05 1.83 14.39
CA LYS A 97 10.45 2.83 15.40
C LYS A 97 9.50 4.02 15.49
N ARG A 98 8.79 4.32 14.40
CA ARG A 98 7.82 5.43 14.34
C ARG A 98 6.41 5.00 14.75
N GLY A 99 6.19 3.74 15.08
CA GLY A 99 4.87 3.21 15.43
C GLY A 99 3.88 3.17 14.26
N LEU A 100 4.38 3.15 13.03
CA LEU A 100 3.59 3.07 11.82
C LEU A 100 3.35 1.60 11.43
N ILE A 101 2.33 1.34 10.64
CA ILE A 101 2.09 0.03 10.03
C ILE A 101 2.76 -0.04 8.65
N TYR A 102 3.01 -1.25 8.17
CA TYR A 102 3.46 -1.46 6.79
C TYR A 102 2.49 -2.37 6.04
N VAL A 103 2.09 -1.95 4.87
CA VAL A 103 1.24 -2.71 3.96
C VAL A 103 2.05 -3.08 2.71
N ASP A 104 2.07 -4.36 2.39
CA ASP A 104 2.62 -4.87 1.13
C ASP A 104 1.48 -4.88 0.09
N ASP A 105 1.68 -4.26 -1.05
CA ASP A 105 0.68 -4.18 -2.12
C ASP A 105 0.35 -5.53 -2.78
N GLY A 106 1.11 -6.57 -2.43
CA GLY A 106 0.90 -7.91 -2.96
C GLY A 106 1.41 -8.12 -4.38
N SER A 107 2.06 -7.13 -4.98
CA SER A 107 2.55 -7.19 -6.37
C SER A 107 3.68 -8.20 -6.58
N SER A 108 4.42 -8.54 -5.52
CA SER A 108 5.53 -9.48 -5.58
C SER A 108 5.33 -10.73 -4.72
N ALA A 109 5.40 -11.89 -5.36
CA ALA A 109 5.43 -13.17 -4.64
C ALA A 109 6.77 -13.41 -3.90
N ARG A 110 7.82 -12.63 -4.25
CA ARG A 110 9.17 -12.74 -3.66
C ARG A 110 9.39 -11.78 -2.50
N SER A 111 8.40 -10.97 -2.14
CA SER A 111 8.51 -10.04 -1.02
C SER A 111 8.79 -10.77 0.29
N ILE A 112 9.83 -10.31 0.99
CA ILE A 112 10.21 -10.78 2.34
C ILE A 112 9.75 -9.82 3.43
N ALA A 113 8.89 -8.85 3.07
CA ALA A 113 8.41 -7.81 3.98
C ALA A 113 7.74 -8.39 5.23
N GLY A 114 6.90 -9.41 5.08
CA GLY A 114 6.23 -10.06 6.21
C GLY A 114 7.21 -10.73 7.18
N GLN A 115 8.28 -11.34 6.67
CA GLN A 115 9.33 -11.96 7.49
C GLN A 115 10.08 -10.90 8.31
N ILE A 116 10.49 -9.80 7.65
CA ILE A 116 11.20 -8.70 8.32
C ILE A 116 10.28 -7.98 9.33
N ALA A 117 9.02 -7.76 8.98
CA ALA A 117 8.03 -7.15 9.86
C ALA A 117 7.83 -7.96 11.14
N GLY A 118 7.67 -9.29 11.02
CA GLY A 118 7.55 -10.18 12.16
C GLY A 118 8.78 -10.13 13.10
N ALA A 119 9.99 -10.11 12.52
CA ALA A 119 11.25 -10.01 13.28
C ALA A 119 11.42 -8.67 14.02
N ASN A 120 10.70 -7.62 13.62
CA ASN A 120 10.80 -6.28 14.22
C ASN A 120 9.53 -5.83 14.95
N ASN A 121 8.56 -6.72 15.19
CA ASN A 121 7.26 -6.42 15.77
C ASN A 121 6.53 -5.26 15.06
N LEU A 122 6.72 -5.15 13.76
CA LEU A 122 6.07 -4.15 12.91
C LEU A 122 4.67 -4.66 12.54
N PRO A 123 3.60 -3.92 12.85
CA PRO A 123 2.28 -4.26 12.34
C PRO A 123 2.29 -4.31 10.81
N TYR A 124 1.84 -5.44 10.26
CA TYR A 124 1.98 -5.77 8.86
C TYR A 124 0.69 -6.33 8.28
N ALA A 125 0.38 -5.91 7.06
CA ALA A 125 -0.64 -6.54 6.23
C ALA A 125 -0.12 -6.71 4.80
N LYS A 126 -0.68 -7.67 4.08
CA LYS A 126 -0.43 -7.88 2.65
C LYS A 126 -1.76 -7.90 1.92
N ALA A 127 -1.81 -7.31 0.72
CA ALA A 127 -2.96 -7.44 -0.13
C ALA A 127 -3.16 -8.90 -0.56
N ASP A 128 -4.35 -9.44 -0.24
CA ASP A 128 -4.77 -10.79 -0.64
C ASP A 128 -5.27 -10.82 -2.07
N VAL A 129 -5.94 -9.76 -2.50
CA VAL A 129 -6.56 -9.64 -3.82
C VAL A 129 -6.32 -8.24 -4.40
N VAL A 130 -5.74 -8.16 -5.59
CA VAL A 130 -5.76 -6.95 -6.41
C VAL A 130 -7.08 -6.93 -7.18
N LEU A 131 -7.89 -5.88 -7.00
CA LEU A 131 -9.27 -5.83 -7.47
C LEU A 131 -9.39 -5.47 -8.94
N ASP A 132 -8.47 -4.70 -9.47
CA ASP A 132 -8.52 -4.11 -10.80
C ASP A 132 -7.31 -4.43 -11.68
N THR A 133 -6.75 -5.62 -11.52
CA THR A 133 -5.74 -6.17 -12.45
C THR A 133 -6.25 -6.12 -13.89
N VAL A 134 -7.54 -6.43 -14.08
CA VAL A 134 -8.28 -6.17 -15.32
C VAL A 134 -9.39 -5.18 -14.98
N PRO A 135 -9.28 -3.89 -15.41
CA PRO A 135 -10.16 -2.83 -14.94
C PRO A 135 -11.52 -2.78 -15.66
N THR A 136 -12.19 -3.92 -15.72
CA THR A 136 -13.56 -4.03 -16.22
C THR A 136 -14.53 -4.29 -15.07
N PRO A 137 -15.78 -3.79 -15.13
CA PRO A 137 -16.76 -4.00 -14.06
C PRO A 137 -16.94 -5.46 -13.66
N VAL A 138 -16.97 -6.36 -14.64
CA VAL A 138 -17.16 -7.81 -14.42
C VAL A 138 -15.98 -8.42 -13.65
N GLU A 139 -14.74 -8.08 -14.04
CA GLU A 139 -13.55 -8.64 -13.38
C GLU A 139 -13.34 -8.02 -11.99
N ILE A 140 -13.67 -6.76 -11.81
CA ILE A 140 -13.67 -6.12 -10.48
C ILE A 140 -14.68 -6.80 -9.56
N ASP A 141 -15.90 -7.08 -10.03
CA ASP A 141 -16.91 -7.79 -9.23
C ASP A 141 -16.47 -9.22 -8.87
N ARG A 142 -15.82 -9.92 -9.80
CA ARG A 142 -15.23 -11.24 -9.52
C ARG A 142 -14.12 -11.17 -8.47
N ALA A 143 -13.28 -10.14 -8.55
CA ALA A 143 -12.22 -9.91 -7.57
C ALA A 143 -12.78 -9.59 -6.17
N LEU A 144 -13.83 -8.77 -6.09
CA LEU A 144 -14.56 -8.49 -4.86
C LEU A 144 -15.18 -9.76 -4.25
N ALA A 145 -15.78 -10.63 -5.08
CA ALA A 145 -16.29 -11.92 -4.61
C ALA A 145 -15.18 -12.82 -4.05
N ARG A 146 -14.00 -12.86 -4.68
CA ARG A 146 -12.83 -13.59 -4.14
C ARG A 146 -12.36 -13.00 -2.80
N LEU A 147 -12.36 -11.68 -2.67
CA LEU A 147 -12.01 -11.01 -1.41
C LEU A 147 -12.97 -11.40 -0.28
N GLU A 148 -14.29 -11.43 -0.57
CA GLU A 148 -15.29 -11.88 0.38
C GLU A 148 -15.09 -13.34 0.82
N MET A 149 -14.84 -14.24 -0.13
CA MET A 149 -14.57 -15.64 0.19
C MET A 149 -13.35 -15.76 1.10
N LYS A 150 -12.26 -15.07 0.75
CA LYS A 150 -11.05 -15.07 1.55
C LYS A 150 -11.31 -14.59 2.98
N ALA A 151 -12.06 -13.47 3.13
CA ALA A 151 -12.41 -12.94 4.44
C ALA A 151 -13.26 -13.90 5.28
N ARG A 152 -14.19 -14.63 4.64
CA ARG A 152 -15.01 -15.66 5.32
C ARG A 152 -14.16 -16.84 5.80
N ASP A 153 -13.18 -17.27 5.00
CA ASP A 153 -12.33 -18.42 5.31
C ASP A 153 -11.29 -18.13 6.39
N THR A 154 -10.75 -16.91 6.42
CA THR A 154 -9.61 -16.55 7.28
C THR A 154 -9.94 -15.54 8.38
N GLY A 155 -11.18 -14.99 8.39
CA GLY A 155 -11.63 -13.98 9.33
C GLY A 155 -11.35 -12.53 8.88
N PHE A 156 -10.43 -12.32 7.95
CA PHE A 156 -10.15 -11.00 7.36
C PHE A 156 -9.54 -11.16 5.97
N ALA A 157 -9.59 -10.10 5.15
CA ALA A 157 -8.86 -10.04 3.89
C ALA A 157 -8.60 -8.58 3.50
N VAL A 158 -7.49 -8.36 2.79
CA VAL A 158 -7.08 -7.05 2.31
C VAL A 158 -7.19 -7.01 0.79
N GLY A 159 -8.04 -6.13 0.28
CA GLY A 159 -8.13 -5.82 -1.15
C GLY A 159 -7.32 -4.57 -1.48
N PHE A 160 -6.54 -4.62 -2.55
CA PHE A 160 -5.83 -3.48 -3.12
C PHE A 160 -6.46 -3.08 -4.44
N ALA A 161 -6.60 -1.78 -4.69
CA ALA A 161 -7.15 -1.25 -5.92
C ALA A 161 -6.57 0.10 -6.28
N THR A 162 -6.57 0.43 -7.57
CA THR A 162 -6.22 1.76 -8.06
C THR A 162 -7.45 2.68 -8.09
N ALA A 163 -7.24 4.00 -8.07
CA ALA A 163 -8.32 4.99 -8.04
C ALA A 163 -8.92 5.26 -9.45
N GLN A 164 -9.21 4.21 -10.21
CA GLN A 164 -9.87 4.34 -11.51
C GLN A 164 -11.38 4.52 -11.34
N PRO A 165 -12.07 5.29 -12.20
CA PRO A 165 -13.51 5.55 -12.07
C PRO A 165 -14.36 4.28 -11.98
N ALA A 166 -14.08 3.27 -12.81
CA ALA A 166 -14.79 2.00 -12.79
C ALA A 166 -14.58 1.25 -11.46
N THR A 167 -13.35 1.23 -10.97
CA THR A 167 -12.99 0.59 -9.69
C THR A 167 -13.68 1.28 -8.52
N ILE A 168 -13.61 2.61 -8.47
CA ILE A 168 -14.27 3.41 -7.42
C ILE A 168 -15.78 3.12 -7.39
N ALA A 169 -16.45 3.14 -8.56
CA ALA A 169 -17.88 2.88 -8.64
C ALA A 169 -18.24 1.48 -8.12
N ARG A 170 -17.51 0.43 -8.56
CA ARG A 170 -17.80 -0.96 -8.14
C ARG A 170 -17.52 -1.18 -6.66
N VAL A 171 -16.40 -0.66 -6.13
CA VAL A 171 -16.07 -0.75 -4.69
C VAL A 171 -17.09 0.00 -3.84
N ALA A 172 -17.53 1.19 -4.27
CA ALA A 172 -18.55 1.95 -3.55
C ALA A 172 -19.89 1.21 -3.48
N ASP A 173 -20.33 0.61 -4.59
CA ASP A 173 -21.58 -0.17 -4.62
C ASP A 173 -21.47 -1.46 -3.80
N TRP A 174 -20.34 -2.11 -3.84
CA TRP A 174 -20.06 -3.27 -3.00
C TRP A 174 -20.08 -2.91 -1.51
N ALA A 175 -19.41 -1.83 -1.11
CA ALA A 175 -19.33 -1.39 0.29
C ALA A 175 -20.71 -1.03 0.87
N LYS A 176 -21.64 -0.48 0.06
CA LYS A 176 -23.03 -0.22 0.49
C LYS A 176 -23.77 -1.49 0.90
N LYS A 177 -23.56 -2.59 0.17
CA LYS A 177 -24.19 -3.91 0.47
C LYS A 177 -23.71 -4.45 1.82
N TRP A 178 -22.44 -4.24 2.16
CA TRP A 178 -21.85 -4.72 3.41
C TRP A 178 -22.30 -3.91 4.63
N LYS A 179 -22.43 -2.59 4.51
CA LYS A 179 -22.98 -1.73 5.58
C LYS A 179 -24.40 -2.13 5.95
N GLY A 180 -25.22 -2.57 4.98
CA GLY A 180 -26.55 -3.09 5.21
C GLY A 180 -26.60 -4.47 5.88
N ALA A 181 -25.51 -5.24 5.86
CA ALA A 181 -25.41 -6.58 6.43
C ALA A 181 -24.80 -6.63 7.84
N GLY A 182 -24.51 -5.47 8.46
CA GLY A 182 -24.02 -5.39 9.84
C GLY A 182 -22.54 -5.75 10.05
N PHE A 183 -21.75 -5.75 9.00
CA PHE A 183 -20.28 -5.88 9.10
C PHE A 183 -19.65 -4.49 9.22
N SER A 184 -18.87 -4.32 10.28
CA SER A 184 -18.10 -3.10 10.56
C SER A 184 -16.67 -3.24 10.02
#